data_8ab7b16b5c4e15a961e1f1e9a39bc54a
#
_entry.id   8ab7b16b5c4e15a961e1f1e9a39bc54a
#
_cell.length_a   1.000
_cell.length_b   1.000
_cell.length_c   1.000
_cell.angle_alpha   90.00
_cell.angle_beta   90.00
_cell.angle_gamma   90.00
#
_symmetry.space_group_name_H-M   'P 1'
#
loop_
_entity.id
_entity.type
_entity.pdbx_description
1 polymer ?
#
loop_
_entity_poly.entity_id
_entity_poly.type
_entity_poly.pdbx_seq_one_letter_code
_entity_poly.pdbx_strand_id
1 'polypeptide(L)'
;MIAVKPVFKRWAPEWLIRGTIFIVILPCLLLFGLSTANPNAAAGYYGIEPADVQYSMIIFYAAVASFFALERRFFVYLATKEYFLVGIILQIVTSYICYNTHNLHTLFIFRFIQGMANCGTTSICITLIFSRIQSERAREIGYSIFYGMLLCISPISMLLTAPIVDAYDYNFLYKAIIFCYLPGAILLLSIMNTVRLNRKIPLYQVDWASFVIYALVLCLIGYVLAYGQQYYWLQDKRIVRSCGAILVLLLLHILRQLNLKRPSQNMEVFKYRNYIVGVFLIFVLYIVRGALNITNLYFATVLGMDPIHIAYIMAANIVGIVISILISSRLLILKRPMRLIWIYGFGLLLIFHTWMIFLFNTQADASTFIIPLIVQGMGAGMLMTPVIVFAVSSVPERLGGTASAVGVFFRFLGFCSSIALINFYQLYNRTNHINRFQEHITSLNPVAVEKLEMYKRGLVGKGVSTGQAAKIAQGLLGRFIETQAQLRSAIDYYTVISGLLIVVILIIALIPYINRTIINLKSKQPAPISY
;
A
#
# COMPACT_ATOMS: atom_id res chain seq x y z
N MET A 1 1.37 -30.60 35.40
CA MET A 1 1.46 -29.42 34.56
C MET A 1 2.79 -29.41 33.84
N ILE A 2 2.84 -29.70 32.55
CA ILE A 2 4.07 -29.58 31.77
C ILE A 2 4.32 -28.07 31.63
N ALA A 3 5.42 -27.60 32.25
CA ALA A 3 5.82 -26.20 32.20
C ALA A 3 6.02 -25.80 30.72
N VAL A 4 5.10 -25.00 30.15
CA VAL A 4 5.22 -24.50 28.78
C VAL A 4 6.46 -23.62 28.72
N LYS A 5 7.46 -24.05 27.95
CA LYS A 5 8.72 -23.34 27.81
C LYS A 5 8.42 -21.94 27.21
N PRO A 6 8.90 -20.83 27.80
CA PRO A 6 8.60 -19.50 27.29
C PRO A 6 9.21 -19.29 25.89
N VAL A 7 8.57 -18.50 25.04
CA VAL A 7 9.03 -18.21 23.66
C VAL A 7 10.40 -17.51 23.67
N PHE A 8 10.61 -16.63 24.63
CA PHE A 8 11.89 -15.93 24.82
C PHE A 8 12.64 -16.47 26.04
N LYS A 9 13.94 -16.38 26.00
CA LYS A 9 14.81 -16.79 27.11
C LYS A 9 14.54 -15.92 28.33
N ARG A 10 14.63 -16.49 29.53
CA ARG A 10 14.32 -15.81 30.81
C ARG A 10 15.22 -14.60 31.12
N TRP A 11 16.45 -14.58 30.58
CA TRP A 11 17.39 -13.48 30.79
C TRP A 11 17.08 -12.24 29.95
N ALA A 12 16.27 -12.38 28.88
CA ALA A 12 15.98 -11.28 27.98
C ALA A 12 14.96 -10.31 28.62
N PRO A 13 15.34 -9.04 28.87
CA PRO A 13 14.39 -8.05 29.40
C PRO A 13 13.34 -7.64 28.36
N GLU A 14 12.18 -7.18 28.82
CA GLU A 14 11.04 -6.82 27.96
C GLU A 14 11.37 -5.75 26.92
N TRP A 15 12.21 -4.76 27.26
CA TRP A 15 12.61 -3.73 26.30
C TRP A 15 13.42 -4.33 25.13
N LEU A 16 14.29 -5.31 25.40
CA LEU A 16 15.08 -6.00 24.37
C LEU A 16 14.17 -6.83 23.45
N ILE A 17 13.18 -7.53 24.02
CA ILE A 17 12.20 -8.31 23.25
C ILE A 17 11.40 -7.39 22.32
N ARG A 18 10.86 -6.29 22.85
CA ARG A 18 10.11 -5.31 22.06
C ARG A 18 10.97 -4.65 20.98
N GLY A 19 12.19 -4.26 21.32
CA GLY A 19 13.17 -3.73 20.37
C GLY A 19 13.50 -4.72 19.25
N THR A 20 13.68 -6.01 19.57
CA THR A 20 13.93 -7.05 18.57
C THR A 20 12.76 -7.23 17.61
N ILE A 21 11.52 -7.27 18.13
CA ILE A 21 10.33 -7.37 17.27
C ILE A 21 10.26 -6.17 16.33
N PHE A 22 10.55 -4.96 16.84
CA PHE A 22 10.57 -3.74 16.02
C PHE A 22 11.66 -3.77 14.94
N ILE A 23 12.89 -4.18 15.29
CA ILE A 23 14.02 -4.30 14.35
C ILE A 23 13.74 -5.32 13.25
N VAL A 24 12.96 -6.37 13.53
CA VAL A 24 12.61 -7.39 12.51
C VAL A 24 11.45 -6.95 11.63
N ILE A 25 10.44 -6.28 12.19
CA ILE A 25 9.27 -5.88 11.41
C ILE A 25 9.55 -4.70 10.48
N LEU A 26 10.47 -3.80 10.87
CA LEU A 26 10.79 -2.62 10.10
C LEU A 26 11.30 -2.93 8.68
N PRO A 27 12.34 -3.78 8.47
CA PRO A 27 12.77 -4.14 7.11
C PRO A 27 11.69 -4.91 6.33
N CYS A 28 10.83 -5.70 6.98
CA CYS A 28 9.69 -6.34 6.32
C CYS A 28 8.72 -5.30 5.72
N LEU A 29 8.43 -4.25 6.46
CA LEU A 29 7.56 -3.17 5.98
C LEU A 29 8.27 -2.29 4.93
N LEU A 30 9.57 -1.96 5.13
CA LEU A 30 10.37 -1.21 4.16
C LEU A 30 10.44 -1.92 2.82
N LEU A 31 10.59 -3.23 2.81
CA LEU A 31 10.65 -4.03 1.58
C LEU A 31 9.39 -3.90 0.72
N PHE A 32 8.22 -3.74 1.35
CA PHE A 32 6.98 -3.41 0.66
C PHE A 32 7.04 -2.00 0.04
N GLY A 33 7.60 -1.03 0.78
CA GLY A 33 7.66 0.39 0.37
C GLY A 33 8.73 0.74 -0.66
N LEU A 34 9.76 -0.10 -0.90
CA LEU A 34 10.91 0.25 -1.74
C LEU A 34 10.55 0.74 -3.13
N SER A 35 9.76 -0.06 -3.86
CA SER A 35 9.39 0.28 -5.23
C SER A 35 8.32 1.37 -5.31
N THR A 36 7.52 1.57 -4.24
CA THR A 36 6.52 2.65 -4.17
C THR A 36 7.18 4.01 -3.98
N ALA A 37 8.32 4.04 -3.28
CA ALA A 37 9.02 5.29 -2.98
C ALA A 37 9.73 5.90 -4.20
N ASN A 38 10.29 5.06 -5.08
CA ASN A 38 11.13 5.50 -6.19
C ASN A 38 10.84 4.76 -7.50
N PRO A 39 9.62 4.86 -8.08
CA PRO A 39 9.25 4.09 -9.27
C PRO A 39 10.04 4.49 -10.52
N ASN A 40 10.38 5.77 -10.67
CA ASN A 40 11.14 6.26 -11.82
C ASN A 40 12.61 5.80 -11.78
N ALA A 41 13.22 5.80 -10.61
CA ALA A 41 14.59 5.30 -10.44
C ALA A 41 14.65 3.78 -10.71
N ALA A 42 13.63 3.03 -10.26
CA ALA A 42 13.51 1.61 -10.57
C ALA A 42 13.35 1.36 -12.07
N ALA A 43 12.48 2.11 -12.75
CA ALA A 43 12.26 2.00 -14.19
C ALA A 43 13.54 2.31 -14.97
N GLY A 44 14.26 3.36 -14.59
CA GLY A 44 15.54 3.74 -15.21
C GLY A 44 16.63 2.68 -15.03
N TYR A 45 16.77 2.14 -13.80
CA TYR A 45 17.78 1.12 -13.52
C TYR A 45 17.56 -0.19 -14.30
N TYR A 46 16.32 -0.68 -14.33
CA TYR A 46 16.00 -1.92 -15.05
C TYR A 46 15.80 -1.73 -16.55
N GLY A 47 15.73 -0.49 -17.05
CA GLY A 47 15.40 -0.19 -18.44
C GLY A 47 14.00 -0.66 -18.85
N ILE A 48 13.03 -0.56 -17.92
CA ILE A 48 11.65 -1.04 -18.07
C ILE A 48 10.65 0.11 -17.96
N GLU A 49 9.40 -0.17 -18.30
CA GLU A 49 8.34 0.81 -18.17
C GLU A 49 7.89 1.00 -16.71
N PRO A 50 7.38 2.18 -16.33
CA PRO A 50 6.82 2.41 -14.99
C PRO A 50 5.70 1.43 -14.61
N ALA A 51 4.93 0.93 -15.59
CA ALA A 51 3.91 -0.09 -15.40
C ALA A 51 4.49 -1.43 -14.91
N ASP A 52 5.67 -1.82 -15.40
CA ASP A 52 6.37 -3.04 -14.96
C ASP A 52 6.82 -2.93 -13.50
N VAL A 53 7.29 -1.74 -13.10
CA VAL A 53 7.63 -1.45 -11.69
C VAL A 53 6.38 -1.57 -10.82
N GLN A 54 5.28 -0.95 -11.24
CA GLN A 54 3.99 -1.06 -10.53
C GLN A 54 3.53 -2.52 -10.43
N TYR A 55 3.67 -3.29 -11.49
CA TYR A 55 3.29 -4.70 -11.51
C TYR A 55 4.19 -5.54 -10.59
N SER A 56 5.48 -5.25 -10.49
CA SER A 56 6.38 -5.92 -9.54
C SER A 56 5.91 -5.74 -8.08
N MET A 57 5.40 -4.56 -7.73
CA MET A 57 4.80 -4.28 -6.42
C MET A 57 3.49 -5.04 -6.22
N ILE A 58 2.66 -5.08 -7.26
CA ILE A 58 1.39 -5.80 -7.25
C ILE A 58 1.63 -7.30 -7.05
N ILE A 59 2.61 -7.91 -7.74
CA ILE A 59 2.98 -9.32 -7.58
C ILE A 59 3.41 -9.61 -6.14
N PHE A 60 4.24 -8.75 -5.56
CA PHE A 60 4.63 -8.88 -4.15
C PHE A 60 3.40 -8.86 -3.24
N TYR A 61 2.49 -7.91 -3.43
CA TYR A 61 1.28 -7.80 -2.62
C TYR A 61 0.28 -8.95 -2.88
N ALA A 62 0.16 -9.42 -4.13
CA ALA A 62 -0.62 -10.60 -4.49
C ALA A 62 -0.12 -11.85 -3.74
N ALA A 63 1.21 -12.02 -3.64
CA ALA A 63 1.83 -13.07 -2.87
C ALA A 63 1.50 -12.97 -1.37
N VAL A 64 1.59 -11.76 -0.79
CA VAL A 64 1.17 -11.52 0.60
C VAL A 64 -0.29 -11.89 0.79
N ALA A 65 -1.19 -11.43 -0.09
CA ALA A 65 -2.64 -11.64 0.05
C ALA A 65 -3.04 -13.10 -0.16
N SER A 66 -2.42 -13.81 -1.10
CA SER A 66 -2.71 -15.22 -1.37
C SER A 66 -2.16 -16.14 -0.27
N PHE A 67 -0.93 -15.89 0.17
CA PHE A 67 -0.27 -16.72 1.17
C PHE A 67 -0.85 -16.52 2.57
N PHE A 68 -1.41 -15.34 2.88
CA PHE A 68 -1.98 -15.03 4.19
C PHE A 68 -3.07 -16.03 4.63
N ALA A 69 -3.87 -16.52 3.70
CA ALA A 69 -4.89 -17.54 3.99
C ALA A 69 -4.29 -18.91 4.35
N LEU A 70 -3.09 -19.20 3.83
CA LEU A 70 -2.39 -20.48 3.98
C LEU A 70 -1.37 -20.45 5.12
N GLU A 71 -0.77 -19.30 5.39
CA GLU A 71 0.35 -19.05 6.29
C GLU A 71 0.11 -19.65 7.69
N ARG A 72 -1.09 -19.53 8.23
CA ARG A 72 -1.44 -20.06 9.55
C ARG A 72 -1.14 -21.56 9.70
N ARG A 73 -1.27 -22.35 8.63
CA ARG A 73 -0.99 -23.79 8.66
C ARG A 73 0.49 -24.07 8.65
N PHE A 74 1.29 -23.29 7.95
CA PHE A 74 2.75 -23.35 7.98
C PHE A 74 3.30 -22.94 9.34
N PHE A 75 2.78 -21.86 9.90
CA PHE A 75 3.19 -21.38 11.21
C PHE A 75 2.97 -22.41 12.31
N VAL A 76 1.89 -23.20 12.22
CA VAL A 76 1.59 -24.27 13.18
C VAL A 76 2.53 -25.48 13.01
N TYR A 77 3.05 -25.71 11.81
CA TYR A 77 3.94 -26.84 11.52
C TYR A 77 5.35 -26.66 12.08
N LEU A 78 5.96 -25.49 11.85
CA LEU A 78 7.33 -25.17 12.28
C LEU A 78 7.36 -24.62 13.72
N ALA A 79 8.50 -24.71 14.38
CA ALA A 79 8.71 -23.94 15.60
C ALA A 79 8.83 -22.45 15.27
N THR A 80 8.36 -21.57 16.16
CA THR A 80 8.32 -20.13 15.94
C THR A 80 9.68 -19.56 15.51
N LYS A 81 10.75 -19.98 16.18
CA LYS A 81 12.13 -19.57 15.85
C LYS A 81 12.56 -20.05 14.48
N GLU A 82 12.28 -21.31 14.13
CA GLU A 82 12.63 -21.90 12.83
C GLU A 82 11.91 -21.18 11.69
N TYR A 83 10.61 -20.91 11.87
CA TYR A 83 9.82 -20.21 10.87
C TYR A 83 10.32 -18.78 10.62
N PHE A 84 10.69 -18.04 11.68
CA PHE A 84 11.31 -16.73 11.55
C PHE A 84 12.61 -16.78 10.77
N LEU A 85 13.51 -17.71 11.12
CA LEU A 85 14.79 -17.82 10.45
C LEU A 85 14.64 -18.17 8.98
N VAL A 86 13.77 -19.12 8.64
CA VAL A 86 13.47 -19.47 7.24
C VAL A 86 12.93 -18.26 6.50
N GLY A 87 12.00 -17.50 7.11
CA GLY A 87 11.44 -16.29 6.53
C GLY A 87 12.51 -15.22 6.25
N ILE A 88 13.38 -14.94 7.22
CA ILE A 88 14.46 -13.94 7.05
C ILE A 88 15.50 -14.41 6.02
N ILE A 89 15.91 -15.68 6.05
CA ILE A 89 16.85 -16.22 5.06
C ILE A 89 16.26 -16.11 3.65
N LEU A 90 14.99 -16.47 3.45
CA LEU A 90 14.32 -16.31 2.16
C LEU A 90 14.27 -14.85 1.71
N GLN A 91 14.02 -13.91 2.62
CA GLN A 91 14.02 -12.48 2.30
C GLN A 91 15.42 -11.98 1.91
N ILE A 92 16.48 -12.42 2.60
CA ILE A 92 17.86 -12.09 2.27
C ILE A 92 18.24 -12.66 0.89
N VAL A 93 17.95 -13.94 0.64
CA VAL A 93 18.27 -14.61 -0.64
C VAL A 93 17.53 -13.95 -1.80
N THR A 94 16.21 -13.72 -1.64
CA THR A 94 15.41 -13.07 -2.70
C THR A 94 15.83 -11.62 -2.94
N SER A 95 16.21 -10.88 -1.88
CA SER A 95 16.76 -9.52 -2.02
C SER A 95 18.11 -9.54 -2.74
N TYR A 96 18.98 -10.50 -2.46
CA TYR A 96 20.26 -10.66 -3.14
C TYR A 96 20.08 -10.96 -4.64
N ILE A 97 19.10 -11.80 -4.99
CA ILE A 97 18.78 -12.08 -6.40
C ILE A 97 18.19 -10.84 -7.08
N CYS A 98 17.28 -10.11 -6.43
CA CYS A 98 16.74 -8.85 -6.95
C CYS A 98 17.83 -7.77 -7.12
N TYR A 99 18.86 -7.78 -6.27
CA TYR A 99 20.00 -6.88 -6.38
C TYR A 99 20.82 -7.12 -7.66
N ASN A 100 21.04 -8.39 -8.03
CA ASN A 100 21.91 -8.76 -9.15
C ASN A 100 21.17 -8.93 -10.49
N THR A 101 19.83 -9.00 -10.50
CA THR A 101 19.08 -9.30 -11.72
C THR A 101 18.76 -8.03 -12.50
N HIS A 102 18.87 -8.14 -13.86
CA HIS A 102 18.31 -7.17 -14.80
C HIS A 102 17.15 -7.79 -15.61
N ASN A 103 16.82 -9.06 -15.38
CA ASN A 103 15.76 -9.74 -16.09
C ASN A 103 14.42 -9.55 -15.36
N LEU A 104 13.45 -8.97 -16.08
CA LEU A 104 12.12 -8.67 -15.57
C LEU A 104 11.35 -9.92 -15.05
N HIS A 105 11.43 -11.04 -15.78
CA HIS A 105 10.76 -12.28 -15.38
C HIS A 105 11.33 -12.83 -14.07
N THR A 106 12.66 -12.81 -13.95
CA THR A 106 13.35 -13.20 -12.71
C THR A 106 12.93 -12.29 -11.56
N LEU A 107 12.88 -10.97 -11.79
CA LEU A 107 12.41 -10.01 -10.80
C LEU A 107 11.00 -10.36 -10.31
N PHE A 108 10.06 -10.63 -11.22
CA PHE A 108 8.66 -10.95 -10.85
C PHE A 108 8.55 -12.24 -10.02
N ILE A 109 9.27 -13.30 -10.41
CA ILE A 109 9.27 -14.57 -9.67
C ILE A 109 9.81 -14.37 -8.25
N PHE A 110 10.95 -13.69 -8.11
CA PHE A 110 11.55 -13.49 -6.78
C PHE A 110 10.80 -12.46 -5.94
N ARG A 111 10.13 -11.47 -6.54
CA ARG A 111 9.20 -10.57 -5.83
C ARG A 111 7.98 -11.33 -5.28
N PHE A 112 7.47 -12.33 -6.00
CA PHE A 112 6.41 -13.20 -5.49
C PHE A 112 6.87 -14.02 -4.28
N ILE A 113 8.02 -14.71 -4.38
CA ILE A 113 8.59 -15.49 -3.28
C ILE A 113 8.89 -14.59 -2.07
N GLN A 114 9.40 -13.39 -2.30
CA GLN A 114 9.69 -12.38 -1.29
C GLN A 114 8.41 -11.94 -0.57
N GLY A 115 7.31 -11.76 -1.29
CA GLY A 115 5.99 -11.44 -0.72
C GLY A 115 5.46 -12.55 0.19
N MET A 116 5.63 -13.83 -0.19
CA MET A 116 5.26 -14.97 0.66
C MET A 116 6.09 -14.98 1.96
N ALA A 117 7.40 -14.83 1.88
CA ALA A 117 8.30 -14.79 3.04
C ALA A 117 7.97 -13.60 3.95
N ASN A 118 7.67 -12.44 3.36
CA ASN A 118 7.27 -11.23 4.09
C ASN A 118 5.96 -11.43 4.85
N CYS A 119 4.96 -12.04 4.23
CA CYS A 119 3.69 -12.37 4.89
C CYS A 119 3.93 -13.19 6.15
N GLY A 120 4.73 -14.26 6.07
CA GLY A 120 5.03 -15.11 7.20
C GLY A 120 5.75 -14.39 8.34
N THR A 121 6.80 -13.66 8.03
CA THR A 121 7.59 -12.93 9.04
C THR A 121 6.76 -11.84 9.73
N THR A 122 5.98 -11.07 8.96
CA THR A 122 5.10 -10.02 9.49
C THR A 122 4.00 -10.59 10.39
N SER A 123 3.39 -11.70 9.99
CA SER A 123 2.32 -12.37 10.75
C SER A 123 2.79 -12.82 12.14
N ILE A 124 3.99 -13.39 12.23
CA ILE A 124 4.59 -13.74 13.52
C ILE A 124 4.88 -12.49 14.36
N CYS A 125 5.43 -11.44 13.77
CA CYS A 125 5.67 -10.18 14.49
C CYS A 125 4.39 -9.64 15.11
N ILE A 126 3.28 -9.64 14.38
CA ILE A 126 1.96 -9.23 14.89
C ILE A 126 1.55 -10.12 16.07
N THR A 127 1.69 -11.43 15.93
CA THR A 127 1.36 -12.40 16.99
C THR A 127 2.17 -12.13 18.26
N LEU A 128 3.46 -11.86 18.11
CA LEU A 128 4.33 -11.55 19.24
C LEU A 128 3.99 -10.20 19.87
N ILE A 129 3.64 -9.18 19.09
CA ILE A 129 3.15 -7.90 19.60
C ILE A 129 1.93 -8.13 20.50
N PHE A 130 0.92 -8.88 20.03
CA PHE A 130 -0.27 -9.16 20.82
C PHE A 130 0.04 -9.93 22.09
N SER A 131 0.96 -10.90 22.05
CA SER A 131 1.34 -11.69 23.21
C SER A 131 2.08 -10.90 24.32
N ARG A 132 2.59 -9.71 24.00
CA ARG A 132 3.33 -8.83 24.92
C ARG A 132 2.51 -7.66 25.49
N ILE A 133 1.29 -7.48 25.02
CA ILE A 133 0.40 -6.47 25.55
C ILE A 133 -0.43 -7.08 26.68
N GLN A 134 -0.06 -6.75 27.92
CA GLN A 134 -0.78 -7.18 29.14
C GLN A 134 -2.01 -6.31 29.39
N SER A 135 -2.99 -6.38 28.50
CA SER A 135 -4.22 -5.61 28.61
C SER A 135 -5.39 -6.44 28.08
N GLU A 136 -6.57 -6.29 28.70
CA GLU A 136 -7.83 -6.85 28.17
C GLU A 136 -8.15 -6.34 26.74
N ARG A 137 -7.48 -5.27 26.32
CA ARG A 137 -7.62 -4.61 25.02
C ARG A 137 -6.36 -4.73 24.15
N ALA A 138 -5.62 -5.84 24.34
CA ALA A 138 -4.40 -6.11 23.58
C ALA A 138 -4.60 -6.06 22.08
N ARG A 139 -5.81 -6.42 21.61
CA ARG A 139 -6.16 -6.45 20.20
C ARG A 139 -6.22 -5.06 19.59
N GLU A 140 -6.93 -4.12 20.22
CA GLU A 140 -7.08 -2.75 19.72
C GLU A 140 -5.74 -2.01 19.73
N ILE A 141 -4.97 -2.17 20.81
CA ILE A 141 -3.65 -1.56 20.95
C ILE A 141 -2.67 -2.16 19.94
N GLY A 142 -2.64 -3.49 19.82
CA GLY A 142 -1.73 -4.18 18.90
C GLY A 142 -2.01 -3.83 17.43
N TYR A 143 -3.27 -3.78 17.03
CA TYR A 143 -3.64 -3.33 15.69
C TYR A 143 -3.27 -1.84 15.48
N SER A 144 -3.45 -0.97 16.47
CA SER A 144 -3.07 0.44 16.34
C SER A 144 -1.57 0.60 16.13
N ILE A 145 -0.74 -0.16 16.87
CA ILE A 145 0.72 -0.14 16.70
C ILE A 145 1.07 -0.64 15.29
N PHE A 146 0.58 -1.82 14.89
CA PHE A 146 0.94 -2.42 13.60
C PHE A 146 0.50 -1.56 12.41
N TYR A 147 -0.77 -1.13 12.39
CA TYR A 147 -1.28 -0.32 11.29
C TYR A 147 -0.74 1.11 11.31
N GLY A 148 -0.33 1.62 12.47
CA GLY A 148 0.44 2.84 12.57
C GLY A 148 1.76 2.75 11.84
N MET A 149 2.53 1.71 12.11
CA MET A 149 3.77 1.44 11.40
C MET A 149 3.53 1.25 9.90
N LEU A 150 2.50 0.48 9.52
CA LEU A 150 2.16 0.24 8.11
C LEU A 150 1.78 1.52 7.35
N LEU A 151 1.10 2.46 8.01
CA LEU A 151 0.76 3.75 7.39
C LEU A 151 1.97 4.66 7.24
N CYS A 152 2.85 4.70 8.24
CA CYS A 152 4.07 5.51 8.22
C CYS A 152 5.13 4.99 7.26
N ILE A 153 5.01 3.73 6.78
CA ILE A 153 6.08 3.10 6.01
C ILE A 153 6.35 3.79 4.67
N SER A 154 5.31 4.32 4.01
CA SER A 154 5.49 5.00 2.72
C SER A 154 6.37 6.25 2.83
N PRO A 155 6.06 7.25 3.68
CA PRO A 155 6.93 8.40 3.85
C PRO A 155 8.28 8.05 4.53
N ILE A 156 8.34 7.06 5.43
CA ILE A 156 9.61 6.58 6.00
C ILE A 156 10.48 5.95 4.91
N SER A 157 9.89 5.13 4.03
CA SER A 157 10.64 4.56 2.91
C SER A 157 11.22 5.64 2.01
N MET A 158 10.46 6.69 1.70
CA MET A 158 10.97 7.82 0.91
C MET A 158 12.16 8.50 1.59
N LEU A 159 12.05 8.81 2.89
CA LEU A 159 13.13 9.42 3.66
C LEU A 159 14.42 8.59 3.68
N LEU A 160 14.27 7.27 3.80
CA LEU A 160 15.42 6.36 3.86
C LEU A 160 16.01 6.04 2.48
N THR A 161 15.17 5.99 1.46
CA THR A 161 15.59 5.55 0.12
C THR A 161 16.05 6.70 -0.77
N ALA A 162 15.52 7.92 -0.61
CA ALA A 162 15.89 9.05 -1.45
C ALA A 162 17.40 9.36 -1.42
N PRO A 163 18.07 9.46 -0.25
CA PRO A 163 19.53 9.70 -0.21
C PRO A 163 20.35 8.55 -0.81
N ILE A 164 19.84 7.30 -0.69
CA ILE A 164 20.53 6.13 -1.23
C ILE A 164 20.43 6.11 -2.76
N VAL A 165 19.26 6.44 -3.31
CA VAL A 165 19.05 6.49 -4.77
C VAL A 165 19.73 7.67 -5.40
N ASP A 166 19.92 8.78 -4.67
CA ASP A 166 20.67 9.94 -5.13
C ASP A 166 22.18 9.65 -5.22
N ALA A 167 22.73 8.89 -4.26
CA ALA A 167 24.16 8.60 -4.19
C ALA A 167 24.58 7.31 -4.93
N TYR A 168 23.65 6.36 -5.12
CA TYR A 168 23.89 5.03 -5.67
C TYR A 168 22.78 4.61 -6.61
N ASP A 169 23.00 3.51 -7.34
CA ASP A 169 21.97 2.90 -8.20
C ASP A 169 20.79 2.34 -7.38
N TYR A 170 19.61 2.26 -8.01
CA TYR A 170 18.38 1.78 -7.38
C TYR A 170 18.53 0.40 -6.72
N ASN A 171 19.27 -0.53 -7.34
CA ASN A 171 19.44 -1.88 -6.82
C ASN A 171 20.11 -1.91 -5.45
N PHE A 172 20.93 -0.90 -5.11
CA PHE A 172 21.59 -0.79 -3.80
C PHE A 172 20.59 -0.80 -2.64
N LEU A 173 19.34 -0.41 -2.87
CA LEU A 173 18.27 -0.51 -1.90
C LEU A 173 18.04 -1.95 -1.40
N TYR A 174 18.13 -2.94 -2.30
CA TYR A 174 18.03 -4.36 -1.90
C TYR A 174 19.21 -4.78 -1.04
N LYS A 175 20.40 -4.29 -1.34
CA LYS A 175 21.60 -4.52 -0.53
C LYS A 175 21.45 -3.88 0.86
N ALA A 176 20.96 -2.66 0.94
CA ALA A 176 20.70 -1.98 2.20
C ALA A 176 19.70 -2.76 3.08
N ILE A 177 18.62 -3.29 2.50
CA ILE A 177 17.65 -4.13 3.22
C ILE A 177 18.26 -5.42 3.76
N ILE A 178 19.15 -6.08 3.00
CA ILE A 178 19.87 -7.26 3.50
C ILE A 178 20.60 -6.92 4.80
N PHE A 179 21.33 -5.81 4.86
CA PHE A 179 22.00 -5.36 6.08
C PHE A 179 21.02 -5.02 7.21
N CYS A 180 19.83 -4.49 6.89
CA CYS A 180 18.80 -4.22 7.90
C CYS A 180 18.22 -5.51 8.53
N TYR A 181 18.21 -6.64 7.82
CA TYR A 181 17.76 -7.92 8.39
C TYR A 181 18.77 -8.56 9.34
N LEU A 182 20.07 -8.34 9.16
CA LEU A 182 21.12 -9.03 9.94
C LEU A 182 21.03 -8.79 11.45
N PRO A 183 20.88 -7.55 11.96
CA PRO A 183 20.76 -7.32 13.40
C PRO A 183 19.55 -8.03 14.00
N GLY A 184 18.41 -7.99 13.30
CA GLY A 184 17.19 -8.69 13.71
C GLY A 184 17.36 -10.20 13.77
N ALA A 185 18.02 -10.81 12.79
CA ALA A 185 18.32 -12.25 12.76
C ALA A 185 19.23 -12.66 13.92
N ILE A 186 20.30 -11.91 14.19
CA ILE A 186 21.24 -12.18 15.27
C ILE A 186 20.54 -12.10 16.65
N LEU A 187 19.74 -11.04 16.85
CA LEU A 187 18.97 -10.89 18.09
C LEU A 187 17.96 -12.01 18.29
N LEU A 188 17.21 -12.39 17.25
CA LEU A 188 16.26 -13.50 17.32
C LEU A 188 16.95 -14.83 17.67
N LEU A 189 18.09 -15.11 17.04
CA LEU A 189 18.89 -16.30 17.35
C LEU A 189 19.31 -16.34 18.82
N SER A 190 19.68 -15.19 19.37
CA SER A 190 20.20 -15.06 20.73
C SER A 190 19.11 -15.18 21.80
N ILE A 191 17.93 -14.56 21.58
CA ILE A 191 16.91 -14.40 22.63
C ILE A 191 15.73 -15.38 22.54
N MET A 192 15.48 -15.99 21.37
CA MET A 192 14.35 -16.93 21.21
C MET A 192 14.70 -18.37 21.54
N ASN A 193 13.74 -19.04 22.18
CA ASN A 193 13.74 -20.48 22.36
C ASN A 193 13.08 -21.17 21.17
N THR A 194 13.48 -22.41 20.88
CA THR A 194 12.82 -23.25 19.88
C THR A 194 11.55 -23.84 20.49
N VAL A 195 10.45 -23.09 20.42
CA VAL A 195 9.14 -23.47 20.98
C VAL A 195 8.07 -23.39 19.90
N ARG A 196 7.11 -24.30 19.95
CA ARG A 196 5.90 -24.26 19.12
C ARG A 196 4.77 -23.64 19.92
N LEU A 197 4.09 -22.64 19.34
CA LEU A 197 2.94 -22.00 19.99
C LEU A 197 1.67 -22.83 19.88
N ASN A 198 1.57 -23.73 18.89
CA ASN A 198 0.37 -24.51 18.59
C ASN A 198 0.66 -26.01 18.38
N ARG A 199 -0.38 -26.85 18.35
CA ARG A 199 -0.25 -28.29 18.01
C ARG A 199 0.16 -28.44 16.54
N LYS A 200 1.10 -29.36 16.27
CA LYS A 200 1.59 -29.66 14.92
C LYS A 200 0.44 -30.15 14.02
N ILE A 201 0.23 -29.49 12.89
CA ILE A 201 -0.69 -29.94 11.84
C ILE A 201 0.15 -30.46 10.67
N PRO A 202 -0.17 -31.66 10.11
CA PRO A 202 0.59 -32.20 8.98
C PRO A 202 0.44 -31.34 7.72
N LEU A 203 1.52 -31.12 6.99
CA LEU A 203 1.54 -30.28 5.76
C LEU A 203 0.72 -30.88 4.61
N TYR A 204 0.46 -32.20 4.59
CA TYR A 204 -0.39 -32.80 3.55
C TYR A 204 -1.85 -32.34 3.61
N GLN A 205 -2.28 -31.75 4.73
CA GLN A 205 -3.63 -31.18 4.87
C GLN A 205 -3.73 -29.74 4.34
N VAL A 206 -2.64 -29.19 3.80
CA VAL A 206 -2.60 -27.86 3.21
C VAL A 206 -3.21 -27.89 1.81
N ASP A 207 -4.17 -27.03 1.56
CA ASP A 207 -4.84 -26.92 0.26
C ASP A 207 -4.02 -26.08 -0.72
N TRP A 208 -2.98 -26.71 -1.28
CA TRP A 208 -2.09 -26.10 -2.26
C TRP A 208 -2.80 -25.67 -3.55
N ALA A 209 -3.77 -26.48 -4.01
CA ALA A 209 -4.47 -26.18 -5.24
C ALA A 209 -5.29 -24.89 -5.14
N SER A 210 -6.00 -24.68 -4.02
CA SER A 210 -6.71 -23.42 -3.78
C SER A 210 -5.76 -22.22 -3.68
N PHE A 211 -4.59 -22.42 -3.06
CA PHE A 211 -3.58 -21.36 -2.99
C PHE A 211 -3.08 -20.95 -4.37
N VAL A 212 -2.69 -21.94 -5.22
CA VAL A 212 -2.19 -21.66 -6.57
C VAL A 212 -3.25 -20.96 -7.43
N ILE A 213 -4.49 -21.47 -7.43
CA ILE A 213 -5.59 -20.84 -8.18
C ILE A 213 -5.81 -19.40 -7.70
N TYR A 214 -5.85 -19.20 -6.40
CA TYR A 214 -6.07 -17.87 -5.81
C TYR A 214 -4.92 -16.90 -6.09
N ALA A 215 -3.66 -17.36 -5.99
CA ALA A 215 -2.50 -16.57 -6.33
C ALA A 215 -2.50 -16.14 -7.81
N LEU A 216 -2.84 -17.05 -8.72
CA LEU A 216 -2.99 -16.74 -10.14
C LEU A 216 -4.09 -15.70 -10.39
N VAL A 217 -5.25 -15.85 -9.73
CA VAL A 217 -6.34 -14.85 -9.82
C VAL A 217 -5.84 -13.46 -9.39
N LEU A 218 -5.14 -13.36 -8.26
CA LEU A 218 -4.65 -12.07 -7.78
C LEU A 218 -3.60 -11.46 -8.71
N CYS A 219 -2.66 -12.27 -9.21
CA CYS A 219 -1.66 -11.80 -10.19
C CYS A 219 -2.33 -11.31 -11.48
N LEU A 220 -3.33 -12.04 -12.00
CA LEU A 220 -4.06 -11.64 -13.20
C LEU A 220 -4.91 -10.38 -12.98
N ILE A 221 -5.61 -10.26 -11.85
CA ILE A 221 -6.33 -9.01 -11.48
C ILE A 221 -5.34 -7.84 -11.46
N GLY A 222 -4.20 -8.04 -10.82
CA GLY A 222 -3.16 -7.04 -10.77
C GLY A 222 -2.61 -6.66 -12.15
N TYR A 223 -2.42 -7.65 -13.03
CA TYR A 223 -2.00 -7.44 -14.41
C TYR A 223 -3.00 -6.58 -15.19
N VAL A 224 -4.28 -6.95 -15.14
CA VAL A 224 -5.35 -6.20 -15.84
C VAL A 224 -5.44 -4.76 -15.32
N LEU A 225 -5.31 -4.54 -14.01
CA LEU A 225 -5.42 -3.19 -13.42
C LEU A 225 -4.16 -2.34 -13.63
N ALA A 226 -2.97 -2.95 -13.73
CA ALA A 226 -1.73 -2.22 -14.00
C ALA A 226 -1.60 -1.81 -15.48
N TYR A 227 -1.84 -2.76 -16.38
CA TYR A 227 -1.60 -2.57 -17.82
C TYR A 227 -2.86 -2.22 -18.62
N GLY A 228 -4.04 -2.31 -18.01
CA GLY A 228 -5.31 -2.12 -18.71
C GLY A 228 -5.38 -0.82 -19.50
N GLN A 229 -4.97 0.30 -18.89
CA GLN A 229 -4.97 1.60 -19.57
C GLN A 229 -3.94 1.67 -20.69
N GLN A 230 -2.78 1.09 -20.52
CA GLN A 230 -1.71 1.06 -21.52
C GLN A 230 -2.08 0.25 -22.75
N TYR A 231 -2.84 -0.83 -22.58
CA TYR A 231 -3.30 -1.70 -23.66
C TYR A 231 -4.75 -1.42 -24.09
N TYR A 232 -5.28 -0.25 -23.79
CA TYR A 232 -6.65 0.17 -24.16
C TYR A 232 -7.74 -0.82 -23.71
N TRP A 233 -7.56 -1.41 -22.54
CA TRP A 233 -8.51 -2.30 -21.87
C TRP A 233 -8.95 -3.48 -22.77
N LEU A 234 -10.25 -3.63 -23.00
CA LEU A 234 -10.81 -4.76 -23.75
C LEU A 234 -10.51 -4.76 -25.25
N GLN A 235 -9.77 -3.77 -25.78
CA GLN A 235 -9.34 -3.76 -27.17
C GLN A 235 -8.14 -4.70 -27.41
N ASP A 236 -7.29 -4.93 -26.38
CA ASP A 236 -6.17 -5.84 -26.49
C ASP A 236 -6.56 -7.28 -26.10
N LYS A 237 -6.21 -8.25 -26.97
CA LYS A 237 -6.47 -9.68 -26.75
C LYS A 237 -5.82 -10.23 -25.47
N ARG A 238 -4.73 -9.63 -24.98
CA ARG A 238 -4.06 -10.03 -23.73
C ARG A 238 -4.94 -9.73 -22.53
N ILE A 239 -5.52 -8.54 -22.48
CA ILE A 239 -6.42 -8.13 -21.40
C ILE A 239 -7.71 -8.95 -21.44
N VAL A 240 -8.31 -9.15 -22.63
CA VAL A 240 -9.54 -9.97 -22.78
C VAL A 240 -9.30 -11.41 -22.28
N ARG A 241 -8.19 -12.03 -22.72
CA ARG A 241 -7.83 -13.39 -22.26
C ARG A 241 -7.60 -13.45 -20.75
N SER A 242 -6.93 -12.45 -20.20
CA SER A 242 -6.70 -12.35 -18.75
C SER A 242 -8.02 -12.20 -17.97
N CYS A 243 -8.96 -11.37 -18.45
CA CYS A 243 -10.30 -11.24 -17.85
C CYS A 243 -11.08 -12.56 -17.91
N GLY A 244 -11.03 -13.27 -19.05
CA GLY A 244 -11.64 -14.61 -19.17
C GLY A 244 -11.02 -15.62 -18.20
N ALA A 245 -9.70 -15.63 -18.08
CA ALA A 245 -8.99 -16.50 -17.14
C ALA A 245 -9.34 -16.16 -15.68
N ILE A 246 -9.44 -14.87 -15.31
CA ILE A 246 -9.87 -14.44 -13.98
C ILE A 246 -11.26 -15.00 -13.66
N LEU A 247 -12.23 -14.86 -14.57
CA LEU A 247 -13.59 -15.34 -14.34
C LEU A 247 -13.64 -16.86 -14.12
N VAL A 248 -12.94 -17.64 -14.96
CA VAL A 248 -12.89 -19.10 -14.86
C VAL A 248 -12.20 -19.53 -13.55
N LEU A 249 -11.02 -18.99 -13.26
CA LEU A 249 -10.24 -19.35 -12.07
C LEU A 249 -10.95 -18.91 -10.78
N LEU A 250 -11.59 -17.74 -10.77
CA LEU A 250 -12.36 -17.26 -9.62
C LEU A 250 -13.57 -18.16 -9.34
N LEU A 251 -14.29 -18.54 -10.40
CA LEU A 251 -15.41 -19.49 -10.28
C LEU A 251 -14.93 -20.84 -9.72
N LEU A 252 -13.83 -21.39 -10.28
CA LEU A 252 -13.23 -22.63 -9.79
C LEU A 252 -12.79 -22.50 -8.33
N HIS A 253 -12.20 -21.37 -7.94
CA HIS A 253 -11.81 -21.12 -6.54
C HIS A 253 -13.02 -21.12 -5.62
N ILE A 254 -14.08 -20.38 -5.97
CA ILE A 254 -15.31 -20.29 -5.16
C ILE A 254 -15.98 -21.66 -5.03
N LEU A 255 -16.18 -22.37 -6.15
CA LEU A 255 -16.79 -23.70 -6.14
C LEU A 255 -15.98 -24.68 -5.27
N ARG A 256 -14.65 -24.62 -5.38
CA ARG A 256 -13.78 -25.45 -4.55
C ARG A 256 -13.90 -25.10 -3.06
N GLN A 257 -13.89 -23.79 -2.69
CA GLN A 257 -14.04 -23.37 -1.30
C GLN A 257 -15.40 -23.76 -0.69
N LEU A 258 -16.47 -23.80 -1.49
CA LEU A 258 -17.80 -24.23 -1.04
C LEU A 258 -17.88 -25.75 -0.79
N ASN A 259 -17.13 -26.56 -1.57
CA ASN A 259 -17.16 -28.02 -1.48
C ASN A 259 -16.15 -28.61 -0.48
N LEU A 260 -15.16 -27.84 -0.04
CA LEU A 260 -14.15 -28.33 0.91
C LEU A 260 -14.70 -28.40 2.34
N LYS A 261 -14.45 -29.51 3.02
CA LYS A 261 -14.78 -29.67 4.46
C LYS A 261 -14.05 -28.68 5.38
N ARG A 262 -12.87 -28.22 4.97
CA ARG A 262 -12.02 -27.25 5.71
C ARG A 262 -11.49 -26.20 4.74
N PRO A 263 -12.32 -25.27 4.27
CA PRO A 263 -11.90 -24.26 3.33
C PRO A 263 -10.81 -23.36 3.93
N SER A 264 -9.89 -22.88 3.09
CA SER A 264 -8.91 -21.87 3.47
C SER A 264 -9.58 -20.50 3.67
N GLN A 265 -10.62 -20.24 2.90
CA GLN A 265 -11.47 -19.05 2.99
C GLN A 265 -12.94 -19.48 3.03
N ASN A 266 -13.58 -19.33 4.19
CA ASN A 266 -14.98 -19.68 4.35
C ASN A 266 -15.88 -18.55 3.85
N MET A 267 -16.62 -18.78 2.77
CA MET A 267 -17.53 -17.78 2.15
C MET A 267 -18.67 -17.34 3.07
N GLU A 268 -18.87 -18.02 4.19
CA GLU A 268 -19.88 -17.65 5.20
C GLU A 268 -19.68 -16.23 5.76
N VAL A 269 -18.46 -15.68 5.69
CA VAL A 269 -18.16 -14.30 6.16
C VAL A 269 -19.00 -13.24 5.44
N PHE A 270 -19.39 -13.48 4.19
CA PHE A 270 -20.23 -12.57 3.41
C PHE A 270 -21.72 -12.57 3.82
N LYS A 271 -22.15 -13.48 4.68
CA LYS A 271 -23.49 -13.43 5.27
C LYS A 271 -23.65 -12.31 6.30
N TYR A 272 -22.53 -11.81 6.83
CA TYR A 272 -22.53 -10.76 7.85
C TYR A 272 -22.48 -9.38 7.22
N ARG A 273 -23.62 -8.67 7.23
CA ARG A 273 -23.79 -7.35 6.60
C ARG A 273 -22.73 -6.33 7.08
N ASN A 274 -22.44 -6.31 8.38
CA ASN A 274 -21.46 -5.38 8.94
C ASN A 274 -20.05 -5.68 8.44
N TYR A 275 -19.72 -6.94 8.19
CA TYR A 275 -18.46 -7.33 7.58
C TYR A 275 -18.33 -6.77 6.15
N ILE A 276 -19.40 -6.89 5.33
CA ILE A 276 -19.42 -6.33 3.97
C ILE A 276 -19.18 -4.82 4.00
N VAL A 277 -19.84 -4.09 4.91
CA VAL A 277 -19.58 -2.66 5.09
C VAL A 277 -18.13 -2.39 5.47
N GLY A 278 -17.58 -3.16 6.40
CA GLY A 278 -16.18 -3.00 6.83
C GLY A 278 -15.18 -3.20 5.69
N VAL A 279 -15.33 -4.26 4.89
CA VAL A 279 -14.41 -4.51 3.75
C VAL A 279 -14.60 -3.51 2.62
N PHE A 280 -15.81 -3.00 2.40
CA PHE A 280 -16.06 -1.91 1.47
C PHE A 280 -15.33 -0.62 1.89
N LEU A 281 -15.42 -0.24 3.17
CA LEU A 281 -14.70 0.92 3.69
C LEU A 281 -13.17 0.77 3.61
N ILE A 282 -12.65 -0.46 3.83
CA ILE A 282 -11.23 -0.77 3.63
C ILE A 282 -10.84 -0.56 2.15
N PHE A 283 -11.63 -1.06 1.22
CA PHE A 283 -11.41 -0.92 -0.21
C PHE A 283 -11.35 0.56 -0.62
N VAL A 284 -12.35 1.36 -0.21
CA VAL A 284 -12.38 2.81 -0.48
C VAL A 284 -11.18 3.53 0.13
N LEU A 285 -10.82 3.21 1.38
CA LEU A 285 -9.67 3.83 2.04
C LEU A 285 -8.37 3.62 1.25
N TYR A 286 -8.16 2.42 0.68
CA TYR A 286 -6.98 2.13 -0.12
C TYR A 286 -6.98 2.85 -1.47
N ILE A 287 -8.13 3.06 -2.10
CA ILE A 287 -8.26 3.90 -3.31
C ILE A 287 -7.88 5.35 -2.98
N VAL A 288 -8.48 5.91 -1.94
CA VAL A 288 -8.29 7.33 -1.55
C VAL A 288 -6.83 7.61 -1.17
N ARG A 289 -6.16 6.66 -0.51
CA ARG A 289 -4.73 6.80 -0.17
C ARG A 289 -3.80 6.89 -1.38
N GLY A 290 -4.22 6.41 -2.53
CA GLY A 290 -3.44 6.49 -3.77
C GLY A 290 -3.16 7.92 -4.24
N ALA A 291 -3.93 8.90 -3.79
CA ALA A 291 -3.73 10.32 -4.08
C ALA A 291 -2.31 10.82 -3.73
N LEU A 292 -1.65 10.24 -2.72
CA LEU A 292 -0.27 10.59 -2.38
C LEU A 292 0.71 10.31 -3.52
N ASN A 293 0.45 9.32 -4.38
CA ASN A 293 1.28 9.06 -5.56
C ASN A 293 1.15 10.18 -6.60
N ILE A 294 -0.07 10.74 -6.78
CA ILE A 294 -0.29 11.91 -7.65
C ILE A 294 0.39 13.14 -7.07
N THR A 295 0.31 13.36 -5.75
CA THR A 295 1.02 14.45 -5.08
C THR A 295 2.54 14.34 -5.30
N ASN A 296 3.10 13.15 -5.10
CA ASN A 296 4.52 12.89 -5.30
C ASN A 296 4.95 13.17 -6.75
N LEU A 297 4.15 12.70 -7.72
CA LEU A 297 4.40 12.96 -9.12
C LEU A 297 4.33 14.45 -9.46
N TYR A 298 3.36 15.18 -8.90
CA TYR A 298 3.24 16.62 -9.06
C TYR A 298 4.48 17.35 -8.55
N PHE A 299 5.00 17.01 -7.37
CA PHE A 299 6.23 17.59 -6.85
C PHE A 299 7.43 17.33 -7.76
N ALA A 300 7.55 16.12 -8.28
CA ALA A 300 8.67 15.74 -9.16
C ALA A 300 8.57 16.36 -10.56
N THR A 301 7.37 16.38 -11.18
CA THR A 301 7.23 16.73 -12.61
C THR A 301 6.81 18.17 -12.85
N VAL A 302 5.97 18.74 -11.99
CA VAL A 302 5.46 20.12 -12.15
C VAL A 302 6.33 21.11 -11.41
N LEU A 303 6.66 20.83 -10.13
CA LEU A 303 7.52 21.70 -9.34
C LEU A 303 9.01 21.43 -9.56
N GLY A 304 9.37 20.31 -10.22
CA GLY A 304 10.77 19.96 -10.49
C GLY A 304 11.60 19.73 -9.23
N MET A 305 10.96 19.26 -8.16
CA MET A 305 11.63 19.08 -6.87
C MET A 305 12.52 17.85 -6.88
N ASP A 306 13.63 17.93 -6.20
CA ASP A 306 14.56 16.87 -5.91
C ASP A 306 13.93 15.81 -4.98
N PRO A 307 14.22 14.50 -5.16
CA PRO A 307 13.66 13.41 -4.36
C PRO A 307 13.84 13.56 -2.86
N ILE A 308 14.95 14.14 -2.40
CA ILE A 308 15.22 14.34 -0.97
C ILE A 308 14.28 15.39 -0.38
N HIS A 309 14.08 16.51 -1.08
CA HIS A 309 13.13 17.54 -0.65
C HIS A 309 11.69 17.03 -0.64
N ILE A 310 11.29 16.24 -1.65
CA ILE A 310 9.98 15.57 -1.70
C ILE A 310 9.81 14.67 -0.46
N ALA A 311 10.83 13.89 -0.11
CA ALA A 311 10.77 13.01 1.05
C ALA A 311 10.58 13.78 2.37
N TYR A 312 11.25 14.92 2.55
CA TYR A 312 11.06 15.77 3.74
C TYR A 312 9.64 16.34 3.84
N ILE A 313 9.06 16.79 2.73
CA ILE A 313 7.69 17.32 2.73
C ILE A 313 6.69 16.18 3.02
N MET A 314 6.86 15.04 2.38
CA MET A 314 6.02 13.87 2.60
C MET A 314 6.12 13.31 4.03
N ALA A 315 7.22 13.58 4.74
CA ALA A 315 7.37 13.20 6.14
C ALA A 315 6.38 13.92 7.08
N ALA A 316 5.86 15.08 6.69
CA ALA A 316 4.80 15.76 7.43
C ALA A 316 3.56 14.86 7.63
N ASN A 317 3.31 13.95 6.70
CA ASN A 317 2.23 12.96 6.80
C ASN A 317 2.37 12.05 8.01
N ILE A 318 3.61 11.69 8.42
CA ILE A 318 3.88 10.85 9.60
C ILE A 318 3.33 11.49 10.86
N VAL A 319 3.48 12.81 11.02
CA VAL A 319 2.98 13.55 12.18
C VAL A 319 1.48 13.38 12.31
N GLY A 320 0.75 13.58 11.21
CA GLY A 320 -0.70 13.39 11.15
C GLY A 320 -1.13 11.96 11.50
N ILE A 321 -0.45 10.96 10.94
CA ILE A 321 -0.71 9.55 11.21
C ILE A 321 -0.53 9.23 12.70
N VAL A 322 0.61 9.61 13.30
CA VAL A 322 0.92 9.30 14.69
C VAL A 322 -0.12 9.91 15.63
N ILE A 323 -0.44 11.20 15.47
CA ILE A 323 -1.43 11.89 16.29
C ILE A 323 -2.80 11.20 16.19
N SER A 324 -3.26 10.93 14.97
CA SER A 324 -4.60 10.38 14.75
C SER A 324 -4.74 8.92 15.19
N ILE A 325 -3.69 8.10 15.09
CA ILE A 325 -3.72 6.73 15.59
C ILE A 325 -3.82 6.71 17.11
N LEU A 326 -3.12 7.59 17.81
CA LEU A 326 -3.25 7.71 19.27
C LEU A 326 -4.68 8.11 19.65
N ILE A 327 -5.27 9.09 18.97
CA ILE A 327 -6.65 9.53 19.17
C ILE A 327 -7.63 8.39 18.85
N SER A 328 -7.52 7.76 17.68
CA SER A 328 -8.44 6.70 17.26
C SER A 328 -8.36 5.46 18.15
N SER A 329 -7.15 5.08 18.58
CA SER A 329 -6.94 4.02 19.56
C SER A 329 -7.63 4.34 20.88
N ARG A 330 -7.52 5.58 21.38
CA ARG A 330 -8.18 6.00 22.60
C ARG A 330 -9.70 6.00 22.47
N LEU A 331 -10.25 6.48 21.34
CA LEU A 331 -11.69 6.47 21.07
C LEU A 331 -12.25 5.04 20.99
N LEU A 332 -11.51 4.09 20.39
CA LEU A 332 -11.83 2.67 20.38
C LEU A 332 -11.90 2.11 21.80
N ILE A 333 -10.88 2.39 22.61
CA ILE A 333 -10.80 1.98 24.00
C ILE A 333 -11.98 2.54 24.80
N LEU A 334 -12.40 3.77 24.56
CA LEU A 334 -13.56 4.41 25.21
C LEU A 334 -14.90 3.94 24.63
N LYS A 335 -14.91 3.00 23.67
CA LYS A 335 -16.11 2.48 23.01
C LYS A 335 -16.99 3.57 22.38
N ARG A 336 -16.38 4.61 21.85
CA ARG A 336 -17.12 5.64 21.12
C ARG A 336 -17.76 5.08 19.85
N PRO A 337 -18.88 5.65 19.36
CA PRO A 337 -19.56 5.16 18.17
C PRO A 337 -18.63 5.15 16.95
N MET A 338 -18.42 3.98 16.32
CA MET A 338 -17.55 3.82 15.15
C MET A 338 -17.93 4.75 14.01
N ARG A 339 -19.23 4.97 13.82
CA ARG A 339 -19.78 5.86 12.79
C ARG A 339 -19.20 7.28 12.87
N LEU A 340 -19.10 7.85 14.06
CA LEU A 340 -18.53 9.19 14.24
C LEU A 340 -17.06 9.21 13.88
N ILE A 341 -16.29 8.19 14.30
CA ILE A 341 -14.86 8.07 13.98
C ILE A 341 -14.66 8.03 12.46
N TRP A 342 -15.51 7.29 11.73
CA TRP A 342 -15.44 7.20 10.28
C TRP A 342 -15.83 8.51 9.59
N ILE A 343 -16.89 9.17 10.04
CA ILE A 343 -17.30 10.48 9.48
C ILE A 343 -16.17 11.50 9.66
N TYR A 344 -15.56 11.59 10.84
CA TYR A 344 -14.41 12.48 11.06
C TYR A 344 -13.20 12.08 10.21
N GLY A 345 -12.86 10.80 10.12
CA GLY A 345 -11.71 10.34 9.35
C GLY A 345 -11.88 10.58 7.84
N PHE A 346 -13.04 10.21 7.26
CA PHE A 346 -13.34 10.50 5.85
C PHE A 346 -13.52 12.00 5.60
N GLY A 347 -14.05 12.76 6.57
CA GLY A 347 -14.14 14.22 6.53
C GLY A 347 -12.77 14.88 6.42
N LEU A 348 -11.79 14.45 7.22
CA LEU A 348 -10.41 14.94 7.13
C LEU A 348 -9.77 14.61 5.76
N LEU A 349 -10.03 13.40 5.22
CA LEU A 349 -9.58 13.06 3.88
C LEU A 349 -10.27 13.93 2.81
N LEU A 350 -11.55 14.24 2.96
CA LEU A 350 -12.27 15.14 2.05
C LEU A 350 -11.67 16.55 2.10
N ILE A 351 -11.40 17.08 3.30
CA ILE A 351 -10.75 18.39 3.48
C ILE A 351 -9.39 18.40 2.75
N PHE A 352 -8.57 17.37 2.93
CA PHE A 352 -7.30 17.25 2.22
C PHE A 352 -7.48 17.29 0.71
N HIS A 353 -8.38 16.46 0.14
CA HIS A 353 -8.55 16.39 -1.30
C HIS A 353 -9.09 17.68 -1.90
N THR A 354 -10.06 18.31 -1.24
CA THR A 354 -10.59 19.61 -1.70
C THR A 354 -9.55 20.72 -1.56
N TRP A 355 -8.75 20.71 -0.50
CA TRP A 355 -7.69 21.70 -0.32
C TRP A 355 -6.63 21.60 -1.41
N MET A 356 -6.20 20.38 -1.75
CA MET A 356 -5.21 20.14 -2.80
C MET A 356 -5.66 20.66 -4.17
N ILE A 357 -6.96 20.63 -4.51
CA ILE A 357 -7.49 21.17 -5.76
C ILE A 357 -7.12 22.65 -5.94
N PHE A 358 -7.16 23.43 -4.86
CA PHE A 358 -6.85 24.87 -4.90
C PHE A 358 -5.36 25.16 -4.80
N LEU A 359 -4.54 24.22 -4.27
CA LEU A 359 -3.10 24.40 -4.12
C LEU A 359 -2.30 24.04 -5.37
N PHE A 360 -2.85 23.22 -6.26
CA PHE A 360 -2.14 22.82 -7.47
C PHE A 360 -1.93 23.99 -8.41
N ASN A 361 -0.69 24.46 -8.51
CA ASN A 361 -0.25 25.47 -9.48
C ASN A 361 1.20 25.23 -9.88
N THR A 362 1.72 25.95 -10.86
CA THR A 362 3.10 25.77 -11.38
C THR A 362 4.17 26.46 -10.54
N GLN A 363 3.79 27.27 -9.56
CA GLN A 363 4.71 28.09 -8.75
C GLN A 363 4.38 27.95 -7.26
N ALA A 364 3.79 26.82 -6.84
CA ALA A 364 3.48 26.60 -5.46
C ALA A 364 4.75 26.46 -4.62
N ASP A 365 4.75 27.11 -3.45
CA ASP A 365 5.78 26.86 -2.46
C ASP A 365 5.55 25.50 -1.78
N ALA A 366 6.60 24.74 -1.66
CA ALA A 366 6.61 23.41 -1.06
C ALA A 366 6.09 23.40 0.39
N SER A 367 6.36 24.44 1.17
CA SER A 367 5.93 24.57 2.56
C SER A 367 4.40 24.60 2.70
N THR A 368 3.68 25.09 1.68
CA THR A 368 2.21 25.18 1.66
C THR A 368 1.53 23.81 1.74
N PHE A 369 2.22 22.73 1.32
CA PHE A 369 1.68 21.36 1.33
C PHE A 369 1.86 20.64 2.68
N ILE A 370 2.63 21.18 3.62
CA ILE A 370 2.90 20.53 4.91
C ILE A 370 1.60 20.30 5.68
N ILE A 371 0.76 21.33 5.84
CA ILE A 371 -0.49 21.22 6.61
C ILE A 371 -1.49 20.27 5.94
N PRO A 372 -1.77 20.36 4.63
CA PRO A 372 -2.61 19.37 3.94
C PRO A 372 -2.11 17.93 4.11
N LEU A 373 -0.81 17.67 4.04
CA LEU A 373 -0.25 16.34 4.22
C LEU A 373 -0.42 15.83 5.67
N ILE A 374 -0.32 16.71 6.67
CA ILE A 374 -0.66 16.35 8.06
C ILE A 374 -2.13 15.96 8.14
N VAL A 375 -3.04 16.74 7.55
CA VAL A 375 -4.50 16.45 7.54
C VAL A 375 -4.79 15.11 6.85
N GLN A 376 -4.11 14.82 5.75
CA GLN A 376 -4.22 13.52 5.07
C GLN A 376 -3.79 12.37 5.98
N GLY A 377 -2.64 12.52 6.65
CA GLY A 377 -2.15 11.55 7.64
C GLY A 377 -3.14 11.35 8.79
N MET A 378 -3.73 12.44 9.28
CA MET A 378 -4.78 12.38 10.31
C MET A 378 -6.01 11.60 9.85
N GLY A 379 -6.50 11.84 8.64
CA GLY A 379 -7.63 11.12 8.08
C GLY A 379 -7.35 9.61 7.93
N ALA A 380 -6.21 9.25 7.36
CA ALA A 380 -5.82 7.86 7.17
C ALA A 380 -5.62 7.10 8.48
N GLY A 381 -4.93 7.71 9.46
CA GLY A 381 -4.68 7.10 10.78
C GLY A 381 -5.96 6.97 11.62
N MET A 382 -6.90 7.93 11.49
CA MET A 382 -8.20 7.87 12.16
C MET A 382 -9.06 6.70 11.68
N LEU A 383 -8.93 6.29 10.40
CA LEU A 383 -9.78 5.27 9.78
C LEU A 383 -9.20 3.86 9.87
N MET A 384 -7.90 3.71 9.71
CA MET A 384 -7.28 2.40 9.43
C MET A 384 -7.59 1.36 10.51
N THR A 385 -7.30 1.66 11.76
CA THR A 385 -7.53 0.72 12.87
C THR A 385 -9.02 0.51 13.16
N PRO A 386 -9.87 1.56 13.30
CA PRO A 386 -11.29 1.36 13.58
C PRO A 386 -12.03 0.55 12.51
N VAL A 387 -11.74 0.77 11.22
CA VAL A 387 -12.42 0.04 10.14
C VAL A 387 -12.03 -1.43 10.15
N ILE A 388 -10.74 -1.74 10.37
CA ILE A 388 -10.28 -3.14 10.42
C ILE A 388 -10.80 -3.86 11.66
N VAL A 389 -10.74 -3.22 12.84
CA VAL A 389 -11.29 -3.80 14.09
C VAL A 389 -12.78 -4.06 13.92
N PHE A 390 -13.53 -3.14 13.33
CA PHE A 390 -14.95 -3.32 13.05
C PHE A 390 -15.20 -4.50 12.11
N ALA A 391 -14.51 -4.58 10.97
CA ALA A 391 -14.68 -5.66 10.02
C ALA A 391 -14.43 -7.03 10.68
N VAL A 392 -13.29 -7.21 11.34
CA VAL A 392 -12.91 -8.49 11.95
C VAL A 392 -13.80 -8.84 13.15
N SER A 393 -14.28 -7.84 13.91
CA SER A 393 -15.17 -8.06 15.06
C SER A 393 -16.63 -8.30 14.69
N SER A 394 -17.00 -8.06 13.43
CA SER A 394 -18.38 -8.24 12.93
C SER A 394 -18.74 -9.71 12.62
N VAL A 395 -17.78 -10.62 12.71
CA VAL A 395 -17.97 -12.05 12.46
C VAL A 395 -17.67 -12.89 13.71
N PRO A 396 -18.22 -14.11 13.83
CA PRO A 396 -17.88 -15.02 14.90
C PRO A 396 -16.38 -15.36 14.92
N GLU A 397 -15.83 -15.67 16.09
CA GLU A 397 -14.39 -15.98 16.26
C GLU A 397 -13.88 -17.08 15.33
N ARG A 398 -14.70 -18.11 15.06
CA ARG A 398 -14.36 -19.20 14.14
C ARG A 398 -14.06 -18.72 12.72
N LEU A 399 -14.61 -17.58 12.31
CA LEU A 399 -14.44 -16.96 11.00
C LEU A 399 -13.40 -15.84 10.99
N GLY A 400 -12.83 -15.47 12.15
CA GLY A 400 -11.91 -14.34 12.29
C GLY A 400 -10.68 -14.44 11.38
N GLY A 401 -10.09 -15.63 11.23
CA GLY A 401 -8.96 -15.86 10.31
C GLY A 401 -9.35 -15.64 8.84
N THR A 402 -10.53 -16.14 8.43
CA THR A 402 -11.06 -15.89 7.08
C THR A 402 -11.39 -14.42 6.86
N ALA A 403 -12.01 -13.76 7.84
CA ALA A 403 -12.33 -12.34 7.76
C ALA A 403 -11.07 -11.48 7.57
N SER A 404 -9.99 -11.82 8.28
CA SER A 404 -8.71 -11.15 8.09
C SER A 404 -8.14 -11.39 6.70
N ALA A 405 -8.16 -12.63 6.18
CA ALA A 405 -7.65 -12.97 4.86
C ALA A 405 -8.42 -12.27 3.72
N VAL A 406 -9.74 -12.27 3.80
CA VAL A 406 -10.60 -11.54 2.85
C VAL A 406 -10.42 -10.03 3.01
N GLY A 407 -10.19 -9.52 4.22
CA GLY A 407 -9.81 -8.11 4.44
C GLY A 407 -8.51 -7.73 3.74
N VAL A 408 -7.50 -8.62 3.71
CA VAL A 408 -6.26 -8.42 2.94
C VAL A 408 -6.54 -8.40 1.44
N PHE A 409 -7.44 -9.24 0.94
CA PHE A 409 -7.88 -9.22 -0.46
C PHE A 409 -8.48 -7.87 -0.85
N PHE A 410 -9.40 -7.32 -0.06
CA PHE A 410 -10.01 -6.02 -0.37
C PHE A 410 -9.02 -4.86 -0.28
N ARG A 411 -8.01 -4.95 0.60
CA ARG A 411 -6.88 -4.01 0.61
C ARG A 411 -6.05 -4.10 -0.66
N PHE A 412 -5.73 -5.33 -1.10
CA PHE A 412 -5.04 -5.58 -2.35
C PHE A 412 -5.83 -5.03 -3.55
N LEU A 413 -7.13 -5.33 -3.61
CA LEU A 413 -8.00 -4.85 -4.69
C LEU A 413 -8.07 -3.31 -4.71
N GLY A 414 -8.22 -2.66 -3.55
CA GLY A 414 -8.22 -1.20 -3.44
C GLY A 414 -6.88 -0.58 -3.87
N PHE A 415 -5.75 -1.21 -3.53
CA PHE A 415 -4.43 -0.79 -3.97
C PHE A 415 -4.27 -0.90 -5.50
N CYS A 416 -4.66 -2.03 -6.10
CA CYS A 416 -4.60 -2.20 -7.56
C CYS A 416 -5.56 -1.25 -8.29
N SER A 417 -6.77 -1.04 -7.77
CA SER A 417 -7.74 -0.09 -8.33
C SER A 417 -7.23 1.35 -8.27
N SER A 418 -6.52 1.71 -7.19
CA SER A 418 -5.85 3.01 -7.09
C SER A 418 -4.79 3.20 -8.18
N ILE A 419 -3.98 2.17 -8.46
CA ILE A 419 -2.98 2.21 -9.54
C ILE A 419 -3.68 2.37 -10.90
N ALA A 420 -4.77 1.63 -11.15
CA ALA A 420 -5.53 1.74 -12.39
C ALA A 420 -6.11 3.16 -12.60
N LEU A 421 -6.65 3.77 -11.54
CA LEU A 421 -7.11 5.16 -11.58
C LEU A 421 -5.97 6.14 -11.86
N ILE A 422 -4.83 5.99 -11.20
CA ILE A 422 -3.64 6.82 -11.44
C ILE A 422 -3.21 6.71 -12.90
N ASN A 423 -3.11 5.49 -13.44
CA ASN A 423 -2.71 5.26 -14.83
C ASN A 423 -3.72 5.86 -15.82
N PHE A 424 -5.04 5.80 -15.51
CA PHE A 424 -6.06 6.48 -16.33
C PHE A 424 -5.80 7.98 -16.39
N TYR A 425 -5.57 8.65 -15.27
CA TYR A 425 -5.34 10.09 -15.24
C TYR A 425 -4.00 10.49 -15.86
N GLN A 426 -2.96 9.66 -15.70
CA GLN A 426 -1.64 9.95 -16.25
C GLN A 426 -1.52 9.69 -17.75
N LEU A 427 -2.16 8.65 -18.25
CA LEU A 427 -2.05 8.26 -19.66
C LEU A 427 -3.17 8.87 -20.51
N TYR A 428 -4.43 8.62 -20.15
CA TYR A 428 -5.57 9.04 -20.98
C TYR A 428 -6.00 10.47 -20.72
N ASN A 429 -6.28 10.84 -19.47
CA ASN A 429 -6.81 12.17 -19.16
C ASN A 429 -5.79 13.28 -19.46
N ARG A 430 -4.52 13.05 -19.10
CA ARG A 430 -3.42 13.98 -19.44
C ARG A 430 -3.28 14.16 -20.96
N THR A 431 -3.34 13.07 -21.73
CA THR A 431 -3.29 13.14 -23.20
C THR A 431 -4.46 13.94 -23.78
N ASN A 432 -5.67 13.75 -23.24
CA ASN A 432 -6.84 14.53 -23.63
C ASN A 432 -6.65 16.03 -23.36
N HIS A 433 -6.05 16.39 -22.22
CA HIS A 433 -5.73 17.80 -21.95
C HIS A 433 -4.66 18.33 -22.90
N ILE A 434 -3.62 17.55 -23.22
CA ILE A 434 -2.61 17.95 -24.21
C ILE A 434 -3.28 18.24 -25.56
N ASN A 435 -4.12 17.32 -26.05
CA ASN A 435 -4.82 17.50 -27.33
C ASN A 435 -5.68 18.76 -27.32
N ARG A 436 -6.49 18.98 -26.28
CA ARG A 436 -7.31 20.18 -26.14
C ARG A 436 -6.48 21.47 -26.11
N PHE A 437 -5.34 21.48 -25.43
CA PHE A 437 -4.46 22.63 -25.42
C PHE A 437 -3.83 22.87 -26.78
N GLN A 438 -3.44 21.82 -27.51
CA GLN A 438 -2.87 21.92 -28.84
C GLN A 438 -3.86 22.49 -29.87
N GLU A 439 -5.15 22.19 -29.75
CA GLU A 439 -6.21 22.78 -30.58
C GLU A 439 -6.25 24.31 -30.50
N HIS A 440 -5.87 24.87 -29.35
CA HIS A 440 -5.84 26.33 -29.14
C HIS A 440 -4.48 26.97 -29.46
N ILE A 441 -3.43 26.19 -29.77
CA ILE A 441 -2.09 26.70 -30.10
C ILE A 441 -1.96 26.81 -31.61
N THR A 442 -2.53 27.87 -32.12
CA THR A 442 -2.46 28.24 -33.54
C THR A 442 -1.69 29.54 -33.70
N SER A 443 -1.23 29.81 -34.93
CA SER A 443 -0.62 31.10 -35.29
C SER A 443 -1.58 32.27 -35.16
N LEU A 444 -2.88 32.01 -35.06
CA LEU A 444 -3.93 33.01 -34.88
C LEU A 444 -4.23 33.32 -33.41
N ASN A 445 -3.75 32.50 -32.48
CA ASN A 445 -3.97 32.72 -31.04
C ASN A 445 -2.92 33.68 -30.48
N PRO A 446 -3.30 34.92 -30.10
CA PRO A 446 -2.33 35.93 -29.66
C PRO A 446 -1.57 35.52 -28.42
N VAL A 447 -2.21 34.79 -27.48
CA VAL A 447 -1.58 34.31 -26.23
C VAL A 447 -0.48 33.29 -26.51
N ALA A 448 -0.74 32.36 -27.46
CA ALA A 448 0.26 31.35 -27.83
C ALA A 448 1.45 32.00 -28.56
N VAL A 449 1.20 32.93 -29.46
CA VAL A 449 2.22 33.68 -30.20
C VAL A 449 3.03 34.54 -29.26
N GLU A 450 2.40 35.30 -28.37
CA GLU A 450 3.11 36.13 -27.36
C GLU A 450 4.02 35.28 -26.46
N LYS A 451 3.54 34.15 -25.98
CA LYS A 451 4.32 33.22 -25.14
C LYS A 451 5.53 32.67 -25.91
N LEU A 452 5.34 32.28 -27.16
CA LEU A 452 6.42 31.79 -28.02
C LEU A 452 7.48 32.86 -28.27
N GLU A 453 7.05 34.09 -28.60
CA GLU A 453 7.95 35.22 -28.81
C GLU A 453 8.66 35.64 -27.51
N MET A 454 8.00 35.55 -26.36
CA MET A 454 8.64 35.80 -25.07
C MET A 454 9.78 34.80 -24.84
N TYR A 455 9.58 33.50 -25.07
CA TYR A 455 10.65 32.50 -24.95
C TYR A 455 11.77 32.75 -25.95
N LYS A 456 11.44 33.06 -27.21
CA LYS A 456 12.42 33.35 -28.27
C LYS A 456 13.28 34.57 -27.93
N ARG A 457 12.66 35.69 -27.50
CA ARG A 457 13.37 36.90 -27.08
C ARG A 457 14.30 36.63 -25.89
N GLY A 458 13.84 35.89 -24.90
CA GLY A 458 14.65 35.51 -23.74
C GLY A 458 15.88 34.67 -24.12
N LEU A 459 15.78 33.81 -25.13
CA LEU A 459 16.88 32.99 -25.63
C LEU A 459 17.89 33.82 -26.48
N VAL A 460 17.37 34.67 -27.35
CA VAL A 460 18.18 35.59 -28.16
C VAL A 460 18.96 36.54 -27.25
N GLY A 461 18.34 37.08 -26.20
CA GLY A 461 19.00 37.90 -25.17
C GLY A 461 20.12 37.17 -24.40
N LYS A 462 20.13 35.83 -24.40
CA LYS A 462 21.20 35.00 -23.85
C LYS A 462 22.26 34.59 -24.90
N GLY A 463 22.22 35.17 -26.09
CA GLY A 463 23.21 34.93 -27.15
C GLY A 463 22.91 33.73 -28.07
N VAL A 464 21.72 33.13 -27.99
CA VAL A 464 21.34 32.04 -28.89
C VAL A 464 20.91 32.61 -30.25
N SER A 465 21.36 32.00 -31.36
CA SER A 465 21.00 32.43 -32.71
C SER A 465 19.46 32.36 -32.91
N THR A 466 18.90 33.27 -33.71
CA THR A 466 17.45 33.40 -33.92
C THR A 466 16.78 32.12 -34.41
N GLY A 467 17.45 31.33 -35.27
CA GLY A 467 16.95 30.06 -35.78
C GLY A 467 16.94 28.94 -34.71
N GLN A 468 17.99 28.86 -33.89
CA GLN A 468 18.04 27.93 -32.75
C GLN A 468 17.06 28.35 -31.65
N ALA A 469 16.97 29.67 -31.37
CA ALA A 469 16.03 30.20 -30.39
C ALA A 469 14.58 29.86 -30.72
N ALA A 470 14.18 29.90 -32.00
CA ALA A 470 12.84 29.52 -32.42
C ALA A 470 12.55 28.03 -32.14
N LYS A 471 13.47 27.11 -32.46
CA LYS A 471 13.32 25.67 -32.17
C LYS A 471 13.23 25.37 -30.68
N ILE A 472 14.11 25.97 -29.89
CA ILE A 472 14.14 25.82 -28.43
C ILE A 472 12.85 26.40 -27.83
N ALA A 473 12.37 27.56 -28.28
CA ALA A 473 11.14 28.19 -27.82
C ALA A 473 9.92 27.29 -28.07
N GLN A 474 9.83 26.61 -29.22
CA GLN A 474 8.79 25.60 -29.50
C GLN A 474 8.86 24.45 -28.52
N GLY A 475 10.05 23.92 -28.21
CA GLY A 475 10.24 22.88 -27.21
C GLY A 475 9.83 23.31 -25.81
N LEU A 476 10.14 24.57 -25.43
CA LEU A 476 9.73 25.14 -24.14
C LEU A 476 8.20 25.30 -24.04
N LEU A 477 7.56 25.71 -25.14
CA LEU A 477 6.10 25.78 -25.20
C LEU A 477 5.48 24.39 -25.07
N GLY A 478 6.04 23.38 -25.73
CA GLY A 478 5.60 21.99 -25.59
C GLY A 478 5.68 21.51 -24.14
N ARG A 479 6.81 21.74 -23.46
CA ARG A 479 6.97 21.41 -22.02
C ARG A 479 5.98 22.15 -21.14
N PHE A 480 5.71 23.41 -21.43
CA PHE A 480 4.70 24.19 -20.70
C PHE A 480 3.32 23.56 -20.81
N ILE A 481 2.92 23.12 -22.03
CA ILE A 481 1.65 22.43 -22.26
C ILE A 481 1.58 21.12 -21.48
N GLU A 482 2.64 20.33 -21.54
CA GLU A 482 2.70 19.06 -20.77
C GLU A 482 2.57 19.31 -19.27
N THR A 483 3.22 20.33 -18.73
CA THR A 483 3.12 20.71 -17.32
C THR A 483 1.70 21.13 -16.95
N GLN A 484 1.04 21.94 -17.81
CA GLN A 484 -0.35 22.36 -17.59
C GLN A 484 -1.33 21.17 -17.69
N ALA A 485 -1.11 20.25 -18.62
CA ALA A 485 -1.91 19.05 -18.76
C ALA A 485 -1.74 18.12 -17.54
N GLN A 486 -0.54 17.98 -17.04
CA GLN A 486 -0.28 17.22 -15.81
C GLN A 486 -0.98 17.83 -14.60
N LEU A 487 -0.93 19.15 -14.47
CA LEU A 487 -1.61 19.90 -13.42
C LEU A 487 -3.12 19.69 -13.47
N ARG A 488 -3.74 19.85 -14.65
CA ARG A 488 -5.19 19.66 -14.84
C ARG A 488 -5.61 18.22 -14.54
N SER A 489 -4.83 17.26 -15.01
CA SER A 489 -5.08 15.85 -14.72
C SER A 489 -5.03 15.52 -13.23
N ALA A 490 -4.12 16.15 -12.47
CA ALA A 490 -4.07 16.02 -11.02
C ALA A 490 -5.32 16.63 -10.36
N ILE A 491 -5.74 17.82 -10.78
CA ILE A 491 -6.97 18.48 -10.27
C ILE A 491 -8.21 17.60 -10.53
N ASP A 492 -8.35 17.06 -11.74
CA ASP A 492 -9.47 16.19 -12.10
C ASP A 492 -9.50 14.92 -11.21
N TYR A 493 -8.34 14.29 -10.98
CA TYR A 493 -8.24 13.15 -10.07
C TYR A 493 -8.73 13.50 -8.67
N TYR A 494 -8.24 14.59 -8.10
CA TYR A 494 -8.63 15.02 -6.75
C TYR A 494 -10.11 15.39 -6.67
N THR A 495 -10.68 15.95 -7.73
CA THR A 495 -12.12 16.26 -7.84
C THR A 495 -12.97 14.99 -7.79
N VAL A 496 -12.59 13.97 -8.56
CA VAL A 496 -13.32 12.68 -8.58
C VAL A 496 -13.22 11.96 -7.24
N ILE A 497 -12.04 11.94 -6.63
CA ILE A 497 -11.87 11.33 -5.29
C ILE A 497 -12.65 12.12 -4.22
N SER A 498 -12.72 13.45 -4.31
CA SER A 498 -13.55 14.26 -3.42
C SER A 498 -15.04 13.91 -3.56
N GLY A 499 -15.53 13.73 -4.78
CA GLY A 499 -16.89 13.25 -5.04
C GLY A 499 -17.15 11.86 -4.45
N LEU A 500 -16.22 10.92 -4.60
CA LEU A 500 -16.29 9.60 -3.99
C LEU A 500 -16.38 9.70 -2.45
N LEU A 501 -15.58 10.56 -1.84
CA LEU A 501 -15.58 10.76 -0.39
C LEU A 501 -16.89 11.35 0.12
N ILE A 502 -17.48 12.31 -0.59
CA ILE A 502 -18.81 12.85 -0.26
C ILE A 502 -19.85 11.74 -0.26
N VAL A 503 -19.88 10.91 -1.31
CA VAL A 503 -20.82 9.79 -1.42
C VAL A 503 -20.63 8.81 -0.25
N VAL A 504 -19.38 8.46 0.09
CA VAL A 504 -19.08 7.53 1.19
C VAL A 504 -19.50 8.11 2.54
N ILE A 505 -19.25 9.39 2.81
CA ILE A 505 -19.68 10.08 4.03
C ILE A 505 -21.20 10.07 4.12
N LEU A 506 -21.93 10.37 3.04
CA LEU A 506 -23.39 10.32 2.99
C LEU A 506 -23.92 8.90 3.24
N ILE A 507 -23.31 7.88 2.64
CA ILE A 507 -23.67 6.48 2.90
C ILE A 507 -23.49 6.15 4.40
N ILE A 508 -22.36 6.50 5.00
CA ILE A 508 -22.10 6.28 6.43
C ILE A 508 -23.11 7.06 7.28
N ALA A 509 -23.45 8.29 6.87
CA ALA A 509 -24.38 9.15 7.58
C ALA A 509 -25.84 8.66 7.51
N LEU A 510 -26.25 8.04 6.42
CA LEU A 510 -27.64 7.61 6.18
C LEU A 510 -27.93 6.17 6.65
N ILE A 511 -26.91 5.31 6.82
CA ILE A 511 -27.13 3.91 7.24
C ILE A 511 -27.29 3.83 8.77
N PRO A 512 -28.54 3.68 9.30
CA PRO A 512 -28.80 3.71 10.74
C PRO A 512 -28.32 2.45 11.47
N TYR A 513 -28.13 1.34 10.77
CA TYR A 513 -27.83 0.02 11.35
C TYR A 513 -26.39 -0.12 11.90
N ILE A 514 -25.47 0.73 11.47
CA ILE A 514 -24.06 0.71 11.94
C ILE A 514 -23.95 1.05 13.44
N ASN A 515 -24.89 1.81 13.98
CA ASN A 515 -24.91 2.19 15.41
C ASN A 515 -25.32 1.06 16.36
N ARG A 516 -25.99 0.01 15.85
CA ARG A 516 -26.50 -1.11 16.66
C ARG A 516 -25.50 -2.27 16.78
N THR A 517 -24.34 -2.15 16.19
CA THR A 517 -23.33 -3.20 16.30
C THR A 517 -22.69 -3.12 17.67
N ILE A 518 -23.17 -3.94 18.60
CA ILE A 518 -22.45 -4.27 19.82
C ILE A 518 -21.23 -5.08 19.36
N ILE A 519 -20.10 -4.40 19.24
CA ILE A 519 -18.83 -5.09 19.06
C ILE A 519 -18.63 -5.88 20.35
N ASN A 520 -18.75 -7.20 20.28
CA ASN A 520 -18.46 -8.09 21.40
C ASN A 520 -16.95 -8.09 21.68
N LEU A 521 -16.47 -6.96 22.22
CA LEU A 521 -15.09 -6.79 22.69
C LEU A 521 -14.85 -7.46 24.04
N LYS A 522 -15.89 -8.05 24.64
CA LYS A 522 -15.82 -8.81 25.88
C LYS A 522 -15.54 -10.29 25.62
N SER A 523 -14.44 -10.66 25.03
CA SER A 523 -13.95 -12.01 25.24
C SER A 523 -12.96 -11.99 26.40
N LYS A 524 -13.28 -12.69 27.48
CA LYS A 524 -12.35 -12.98 28.60
C LYS A 524 -11.22 -13.93 28.16
N GLN A 525 -11.25 -14.42 26.95
CA GLN A 525 -10.16 -15.21 26.37
C GLN A 525 -9.14 -14.29 25.73
N PRO A 526 -7.84 -14.58 25.85
CA PRO A 526 -6.83 -13.90 25.05
C PRO A 526 -7.30 -13.93 23.61
N ALA A 527 -7.28 -12.76 22.96
CA ALA A 527 -7.78 -12.61 21.59
C ALA A 527 -7.33 -13.82 20.77
N PRO A 528 -8.23 -14.54 20.11
CA PRO A 528 -7.80 -15.60 19.25
C PRO A 528 -6.75 -14.99 18.35
N ILE A 529 -5.64 -15.68 18.17
CA ILE A 529 -4.55 -15.26 17.29
C ILE A 529 -5.17 -15.22 15.90
N SER A 530 -5.94 -14.17 15.64
CA SER A 530 -6.53 -13.87 14.35
C SER A 530 -5.54 -12.94 13.68
N TYR A 531 -4.76 -13.54 12.84
CA TYR A 531 -3.81 -12.92 11.95
C TYR A 531 -4.47 -11.89 11.01
#